data_2c054e6260b481d56324b9e180c06d70
#
_entry.id   2c054e6260b481d56324b9e180c06d70
#
_cell.length_a   1.000
_cell.length_b   1.000
_cell.length_c   1.000
_cell.angle_alpha   90.00
_cell.angle_beta   90.00
_cell.angle_gamma   90.00
#
_symmetry.space_group_name_H-M   'P 1'
#
loop_
_entity.id
_entity.type
_entity.pdbx_description
1 polymer ?
#
loop_
_entity_poly.entity_id
_entity_poly.type
_entity_poly.pdbx_seq_one_letter_code
_entity_poly.pdbx_strand_id
1 'polypeptide(L)'
;KRMLVSPALIPYKQIYRYDADTDKNYYVYFTKDTVRKASENYMIHNNTNNATTQHEAKVTGVHTIESWIVEDSKQEKSNLYGYELPVGTWFVTMRINNDEVWERVKSGELKGLSIEGYFIDKMEQMAKHIVQQEKVGSMVADGMDLPLFDTEEEALEVAKEMGCEGVHEHSLDGKTVYMPCAA
;
A
#
# COMPACT_ATOMS: atom_id res chain seq x y z
N LYS A 1 -17.90 -18.25 -12.59
CA LYS A 1 -18.08 -17.91 -11.17
C LYS A 1 -17.91 -16.41 -11.03
N ARG A 2 -18.83 -15.73 -10.36
CA ARG A 2 -18.77 -14.28 -10.12
C ARG A 2 -17.83 -14.01 -8.93
N MET A 3 -16.54 -14.02 -9.20
CA MET A 3 -15.50 -13.82 -8.18
C MET A 3 -14.52 -12.76 -8.66
N LEU A 4 -14.14 -11.88 -7.75
CA LEU A 4 -13.10 -10.86 -7.90
C LEU A 4 -11.97 -11.19 -6.95
N VAL A 5 -10.76 -11.34 -7.47
CA VAL A 5 -9.53 -11.51 -6.69
C VAL A 5 -8.68 -10.26 -6.87
N SER A 6 -8.32 -9.61 -5.80
CA SER A 6 -7.56 -8.36 -5.86
C SER A 6 -6.76 -8.13 -4.59
N PRO A 7 -5.60 -7.44 -4.67
CA PRO A 7 -4.97 -6.89 -3.49
C PRO A 7 -5.91 -5.86 -2.85
N ALA A 8 -6.08 -5.95 -1.55
CA ALA A 8 -6.80 -4.99 -0.73
C ALA A 8 -5.86 -3.89 -0.23
N LEU A 9 -4.63 -4.28 0.15
CA LEU A 9 -3.62 -3.35 0.63
C LEU A 9 -2.22 -3.89 0.31
N ILE A 10 -1.38 -3.06 -0.30
CA ILE A 10 0.00 -3.38 -0.66
C ILE A 10 0.92 -2.60 0.29
N PRO A 11 1.84 -3.27 1.02
CA PRO A 11 2.75 -2.59 1.94
C PRO A 11 3.68 -1.65 1.16
N TYR A 12 4.01 -0.52 1.78
CA TYR A 12 4.88 0.54 1.28
C TYR A 12 4.44 1.19 -0.04
N LYS A 13 3.32 0.78 -0.62
CA LYS A 13 2.76 1.47 -1.79
C LYS A 13 2.26 2.85 -1.38
N GLN A 14 2.81 3.86 -2.01
CA GLN A 14 2.43 5.24 -1.77
C GLN A 14 1.01 5.53 -2.26
N ILE A 15 0.22 6.17 -1.42
CA ILE A 15 -1.16 6.57 -1.68
C ILE A 15 -1.23 8.08 -1.55
N TYR A 16 -1.49 8.75 -2.67
CA TYR A 16 -1.65 10.21 -2.69
C TYR A 16 -2.81 10.67 -1.80
N ARG A 17 -2.57 11.73 -1.07
CA ARG A 17 -3.57 12.45 -0.27
C ARG A 17 -3.41 13.96 -0.46
N TYR A 18 -4.53 14.65 -0.40
CA TYR A 18 -4.59 16.11 -0.41
C TYR A 18 -5.28 16.56 0.88
N ASP A 19 -4.65 17.45 1.62
CA ASP A 19 -5.21 18.09 2.80
C ASP A 19 -5.75 19.46 2.37
N ALA A 20 -7.08 19.59 2.34
CA ALA A 20 -7.75 20.80 1.93
C ALA A 20 -7.64 21.94 2.99
N ASP A 21 -7.42 21.58 4.26
CA ASP A 21 -7.32 22.59 5.34
C ASP A 21 -5.96 23.29 5.31
N THR A 22 -4.91 22.58 4.91
CA THR A 22 -3.54 23.14 4.83
C THR A 22 -3.07 23.38 3.40
N ASP A 23 -3.90 23.06 2.38
CA ASP A 23 -3.56 23.11 0.95
C ASP A 23 -2.24 22.38 0.63
N LYS A 24 -2.07 21.18 1.20
CA LYS A 24 -0.86 20.38 1.03
C LYS A 24 -1.14 19.01 0.45
N ASN A 25 -0.25 18.62 -0.45
CA ASN A 25 -0.18 17.26 -0.96
C ASN A 25 0.77 16.44 -0.08
N TYR A 26 0.40 15.19 0.18
CA TYR A 26 1.27 14.25 0.89
C TYR A 26 0.97 12.82 0.44
N TYR A 27 1.88 11.91 0.77
CA TYR A 27 1.70 10.49 0.52
C TYR A 27 1.64 9.72 1.83
N VAL A 28 0.78 8.72 1.88
CA VAL A 28 0.72 7.76 2.98
C VAL A 28 1.06 6.38 2.46
N TYR A 29 1.68 5.58 3.29
CA TYR A 29 1.91 4.17 3.03
C TYR A 29 1.67 3.36 4.30
N PHE A 30 1.54 2.05 4.16
CA PHE A 30 1.32 1.14 5.27
C PHE A 30 2.47 0.16 5.36
N THR A 31 3.02 -0.04 6.56
CA THR A 31 4.03 -1.09 6.79
C THR A 31 3.42 -2.48 6.70
N LYS A 32 4.23 -3.52 6.50
CA LYS A 32 3.77 -4.94 6.53
C LYS A 32 2.96 -5.26 7.77
N ASP A 33 3.42 -4.80 8.94
CA ASP A 33 2.74 -5.02 10.22
C ASP A 33 1.38 -4.33 10.27
N THR A 34 1.28 -3.11 9.73
CA THR A 34 0.02 -2.37 9.66
C THR A 34 -0.95 -3.07 8.70
N VAL A 35 -0.47 -3.56 7.56
CA VAL A 35 -1.29 -4.32 6.59
C VAL A 35 -1.81 -5.61 7.24
N ARG A 36 -0.95 -6.37 7.95
CA ARG A 36 -1.35 -7.59 8.67
C ARG A 36 -2.40 -7.29 9.73
N LYS A 37 -2.18 -6.29 10.58
CA LYS A 37 -3.15 -5.86 11.59
C LYS A 37 -4.48 -5.42 10.99
N ALA A 38 -4.45 -4.71 9.87
CA ALA A 38 -5.67 -4.31 9.16
C ALA A 38 -6.45 -5.53 8.66
N SER A 39 -5.77 -6.53 8.08
CA SER A 39 -6.41 -7.77 7.61
C SER A 39 -7.01 -8.59 8.76
N GLU A 40 -6.33 -8.69 9.89
CA GLU A 40 -6.82 -9.38 11.09
C GLU A 40 -8.03 -8.66 11.69
N ASN A 41 -7.97 -7.34 11.86
CA ASN A 41 -9.08 -6.54 12.35
C ASN A 41 -10.30 -6.63 11.44
N TYR A 42 -10.11 -6.65 10.12
CA TYR A 42 -11.19 -6.84 9.17
C TYR A 42 -11.95 -8.14 9.42
N MET A 43 -11.24 -9.23 9.69
CA MET A 43 -11.85 -10.53 9.98
C MET A 43 -12.47 -10.59 11.41
N ILE A 44 -11.75 -10.09 12.42
CA ILE A 44 -12.19 -10.08 13.81
C ILE A 44 -13.52 -9.32 13.98
N HIS A 45 -13.68 -8.21 13.28
CA HIS A 45 -14.89 -7.37 13.34
C HIS A 45 -15.98 -7.79 12.35
N ASN A 46 -15.89 -8.99 11.74
CA ASN A 46 -16.87 -9.52 10.80
C ASN A 46 -17.20 -8.61 9.61
N ASN A 47 -16.21 -7.89 9.10
CA ASN A 47 -16.39 -6.95 7.97
C ASN A 47 -16.53 -7.62 6.61
N THR A 48 -16.57 -8.94 6.53
CA THR A 48 -16.67 -9.72 5.29
C THR A 48 -17.91 -9.43 4.44
N ASN A 49 -18.96 -8.82 5.05
CA ASN A 49 -20.19 -8.40 4.39
C ASN A 49 -20.36 -6.87 4.34
N ASN A 50 -19.33 -6.11 4.66
CA ASN A 50 -19.36 -4.65 4.71
C ASN A 50 -18.66 -4.05 3.48
N ALA A 51 -19.20 -4.35 2.29
CA ALA A 51 -18.72 -3.71 1.07
C ALA A 51 -19.46 -2.39 0.82
N THR A 52 -18.70 -1.40 0.31
CA THR A 52 -19.24 -0.11 -0.17
C THR A 52 -18.82 0.11 -1.62
N THR A 53 -19.55 0.96 -2.33
CA THR A 53 -19.15 1.44 -3.65
C THR A 53 -18.59 2.84 -3.53
N GLN A 54 -17.36 3.06 -3.98
CA GLN A 54 -16.68 4.36 -3.96
C GLN A 54 -16.69 5.07 -2.60
N HIS A 55 -16.70 4.28 -1.50
CA HIS A 55 -16.76 4.76 -0.12
C HIS A 55 -18.05 5.55 0.26
N GLU A 56 -19.12 5.46 -0.54
CA GLU A 56 -20.34 6.24 -0.33
C GLU A 56 -21.53 5.38 0.09
N ALA A 57 -21.81 4.32 -0.67
CA ALA A 57 -23.02 3.53 -0.47
C ALA A 57 -22.71 2.07 -0.09
N LYS A 58 -23.37 1.58 0.96
CA LYS A 58 -23.31 0.16 1.34
C LYS A 58 -23.94 -0.69 0.25
N VAL A 59 -23.24 -1.74 -0.14
CA VAL A 59 -23.66 -2.68 -1.19
C VAL A 59 -23.97 -4.04 -0.57
N THR A 60 -25.14 -4.60 -0.90
CA THR A 60 -25.53 -5.95 -0.50
C THR A 60 -25.16 -6.97 -1.59
N GLY A 61 -24.99 -8.23 -1.18
CA GLY A 61 -24.65 -9.31 -2.13
C GLY A 61 -23.20 -9.33 -2.60
N VAL A 62 -22.32 -8.63 -1.90
CA VAL A 62 -20.87 -8.69 -2.08
C VAL A 62 -20.25 -9.21 -0.78
N HIS A 63 -19.52 -10.31 -0.87
CA HIS A 63 -19.00 -11.03 0.28
C HIS A 63 -17.53 -11.36 0.11
N THR A 64 -16.69 -11.03 1.08
CA THR A 64 -15.33 -11.55 1.16
C THR A 64 -15.38 -13.00 1.61
N ILE A 65 -14.90 -13.90 0.76
CA ILE A 65 -14.90 -15.34 1.00
C ILE A 65 -13.52 -15.92 1.26
N GLU A 66 -12.48 -15.16 0.96
CA GLU A 66 -11.10 -15.47 1.28
C GLU A 66 -10.34 -14.20 1.63
N SER A 67 -9.41 -14.31 2.56
CA SER A 67 -8.51 -13.24 2.99
C SER A 67 -7.17 -13.84 3.36
N TRP A 68 -6.07 -13.37 2.77
CA TRP A 68 -4.74 -13.89 3.07
C TRP A 68 -3.66 -12.81 2.88
N ILE A 69 -2.51 -13.06 3.48
CA ILE A 69 -1.30 -12.26 3.31
C ILE A 69 -0.33 -13.02 2.42
N VAL A 70 0.29 -12.34 1.47
CA VAL A 70 1.37 -12.90 0.64
C VAL A 70 2.57 -13.22 1.54
N GLU A 71 2.96 -14.49 1.59
CA GLU A 71 4.13 -14.95 2.36
C GLU A 71 5.33 -15.25 1.46
N ASP A 72 5.09 -15.54 0.17
CA ASP A 72 6.12 -15.75 -0.85
C ASP A 72 5.68 -15.10 -2.15
N SER A 73 6.43 -14.12 -2.65
CA SER A 73 6.06 -13.37 -3.87
C SER A 73 6.07 -14.20 -5.16
N LYS A 74 6.75 -15.36 -5.16
CA LYS A 74 6.96 -16.20 -6.35
C LYS A 74 6.15 -17.50 -6.36
N GLN A 75 5.81 -18.02 -5.17
CA GLN A 75 5.14 -19.33 -5.03
C GLN A 75 3.92 -19.22 -4.13
N GLU A 76 2.94 -18.45 -4.56
CA GLU A 76 1.73 -18.28 -3.79
C GLU A 76 0.48 -18.14 -4.71
N LYS A 77 -0.69 -18.13 -4.09
CA LYS A 77 -1.98 -18.19 -4.77
C LYS A 77 -2.21 -17.02 -5.74
N SER A 78 -1.74 -15.81 -5.43
CA SER A 78 -1.96 -14.64 -6.29
C SER A 78 -1.25 -14.75 -7.63
N ASN A 79 -0.16 -15.54 -7.73
CA ASN A 79 0.55 -15.80 -8.99
C ASN A 79 -0.35 -16.52 -10.01
N LEU A 80 -1.30 -17.34 -9.56
CA LEU A 80 -2.27 -18.04 -10.43
C LEU A 80 -3.22 -17.05 -11.15
N TYR A 81 -3.36 -15.85 -10.62
CA TYR A 81 -4.17 -14.77 -11.17
C TYR A 81 -3.33 -13.69 -11.88
N GLY A 82 -2.03 -13.95 -12.08
CA GLY A 82 -1.13 -13.04 -12.78
C GLY A 82 -0.60 -11.89 -11.92
N TYR A 83 -0.72 -11.96 -10.60
CA TYR A 83 -0.12 -11.01 -9.69
C TYR A 83 1.26 -11.47 -9.23
N GLU A 84 2.20 -10.54 -9.19
CA GLU A 84 3.51 -10.71 -8.58
C GLU A 84 3.73 -9.50 -7.67
N LEU A 85 3.33 -9.63 -6.40
CA LEU A 85 3.31 -8.54 -5.43
C LEU A 85 4.19 -8.87 -4.21
N PRO A 86 4.68 -7.84 -3.50
CA PRO A 86 5.61 -8.03 -2.41
C PRO A 86 5.00 -8.81 -1.25
N VAL A 87 5.87 -9.51 -0.51
CA VAL A 87 5.53 -10.16 0.76
C VAL A 87 4.92 -9.16 1.73
N GLY A 88 3.83 -9.56 2.39
CA GLY A 88 3.05 -8.70 3.27
C GLY A 88 1.84 -8.04 2.59
N THR A 89 1.65 -8.22 1.27
CA THR A 89 0.44 -7.77 0.58
C THR A 89 -0.78 -8.52 1.09
N TRP A 90 -1.84 -7.79 1.42
CA TRP A 90 -3.12 -8.37 1.78
C TRP A 90 -4.00 -8.54 0.54
N PHE A 91 -4.40 -9.79 0.29
CA PHE A 91 -5.34 -10.17 -0.76
C PHE A 91 -6.69 -10.59 -0.21
N VAL A 92 -7.72 -10.38 -1.01
CA VAL A 92 -9.06 -10.91 -0.77
C VAL A 92 -9.65 -11.50 -2.05
N THR A 93 -10.50 -12.50 -1.87
CA THR A 93 -11.44 -12.98 -2.89
C THR A 93 -12.84 -12.57 -2.48
N MET A 94 -13.53 -11.86 -3.35
CA MET A 94 -14.93 -11.49 -3.16
C MET A 94 -15.84 -12.28 -4.08
N ARG A 95 -16.94 -12.77 -3.55
CA ARG A 95 -18.08 -13.28 -4.32
C ARG A 95 -19.09 -12.16 -4.54
N ILE A 96 -19.53 -11.97 -5.78
CA ILE A 96 -20.45 -10.91 -6.17
C ILE A 96 -21.76 -11.54 -6.61
N ASN A 97 -22.76 -11.55 -5.70
CA ASN A 97 -24.10 -12.03 -5.98
C ASN A 97 -25.04 -10.91 -6.47
N ASN A 98 -24.58 -9.66 -6.41
CA ASN A 98 -25.28 -8.48 -6.92
C ASN A 98 -25.06 -8.34 -8.42
N ASP A 99 -26.13 -8.36 -9.21
CA ASP A 99 -26.08 -8.30 -10.67
C ASP A 99 -25.53 -6.96 -11.18
N GLU A 100 -25.99 -5.86 -10.61
CA GLU A 100 -25.56 -4.52 -10.98
C GLU A 100 -24.05 -4.32 -10.74
N VAL A 101 -23.57 -4.68 -9.56
CA VAL A 101 -22.13 -4.63 -9.23
C VAL A 101 -21.32 -5.51 -10.17
N TRP A 102 -21.84 -6.70 -10.51
CA TRP A 102 -21.15 -7.61 -11.43
C TRP A 102 -21.04 -7.05 -12.84
N GLU A 103 -22.07 -6.39 -13.36
CA GLU A 103 -22.02 -5.73 -14.68
C GLU A 103 -20.95 -4.60 -14.67
N ARG A 104 -20.87 -3.81 -13.60
CA ARG A 104 -19.87 -2.75 -13.45
C ARG A 104 -18.43 -3.30 -13.33
N VAL A 105 -18.25 -4.47 -12.73
CA VAL A 105 -16.96 -5.19 -12.74
C VAL A 105 -16.60 -5.65 -14.14
N LYS A 106 -17.54 -6.24 -14.89
CA LYS A 106 -17.30 -6.71 -16.27
C LYS A 106 -17.01 -5.58 -17.25
N SER A 107 -17.66 -4.44 -17.07
CA SER A 107 -17.44 -3.24 -17.91
C SER A 107 -16.08 -2.58 -17.63
N GLY A 108 -15.40 -2.96 -16.55
CA GLY A 108 -14.16 -2.33 -16.12
C GLY A 108 -14.35 -0.97 -15.42
N GLU A 109 -15.56 -0.62 -15.05
CA GLU A 109 -15.85 0.56 -14.23
C GLU A 109 -15.30 0.39 -12.82
N LEU A 110 -15.52 -0.77 -12.21
CA LEU A 110 -14.93 -1.15 -10.93
C LEU A 110 -13.65 -1.97 -11.19
N LYS A 111 -12.49 -1.33 -11.02
CA LYS A 111 -11.18 -1.91 -11.40
C LYS A 111 -10.37 -2.50 -10.24
N GLY A 112 -10.78 -2.25 -8.99
CA GLY A 112 -10.01 -2.67 -7.83
C GLY A 112 -10.78 -2.53 -6.54
N LEU A 113 -10.10 -2.87 -5.46
CA LEU A 113 -10.60 -2.77 -4.11
C LEU A 113 -9.86 -1.66 -3.36
N SER A 114 -10.57 -1.01 -2.46
CA SER A 114 -10.01 -0.08 -1.49
C SER A 114 -10.55 -0.43 -0.12
N ILE A 115 -9.78 -0.18 0.91
CA ILE A 115 -10.21 -0.35 2.29
C ILE A 115 -10.64 0.99 2.88
N GLU A 116 -11.61 0.94 3.78
CA GLU A 116 -12.00 2.05 4.64
C GLU A 116 -11.55 1.73 6.07
N GLY A 117 -11.03 2.73 6.77
CA GLY A 117 -10.64 2.58 8.16
C GLY A 117 -10.02 3.86 8.73
N TYR A 118 -9.98 3.92 10.05
CA TYR A 118 -9.32 5.01 10.77
C TYR A 118 -7.88 4.61 11.09
N PHE A 119 -6.91 5.31 10.48
CA PHE A 119 -5.47 5.04 10.63
C PHE A 119 -4.72 6.24 11.25
N ILE A 120 -5.41 7.04 12.08
CA ILE A 120 -4.98 8.40 12.45
C ILE A 120 -3.70 8.42 13.29
N ASP A 121 -3.44 7.43 14.15
CA ASP A 121 -2.42 7.58 15.21
C ASP A 121 -0.98 7.20 14.81
N LYS A 122 -0.74 6.64 13.61
CA LYS A 122 0.60 6.19 13.22
C LYS A 122 1.36 7.12 12.26
N MET A 123 0.70 8.05 11.61
CA MET A 123 1.38 8.97 10.68
C MET A 123 2.43 9.84 11.38
N GLU A 124 2.17 10.33 12.59
CA GLU A 124 3.16 11.08 13.37
C GLU A 124 4.36 10.24 13.83
N GLN A 125 4.14 8.97 14.17
CA GLN A 125 5.22 8.07 14.58
C GLN A 125 6.10 7.63 13.41
N MET A 126 5.56 7.47 12.22
CA MET A 126 6.33 7.12 11.02
C MET A 126 7.16 8.31 10.53
N ALA A 127 6.59 9.51 10.53
CA ALA A 127 7.36 10.73 10.26
C ALA A 127 8.52 10.93 11.26
N LYS A 128 8.32 10.59 12.53
CA LYS A 128 9.38 10.64 13.57
C LYS A 128 10.42 9.54 13.39
N HIS A 129 10.05 8.37 12.88
CA HIS A 129 11.02 7.28 12.68
C HIS A 129 11.92 7.55 11.47
N ILE A 130 11.37 8.10 10.38
CA ILE A 130 12.15 8.57 9.22
C ILE A 130 13.02 9.78 9.59
N VAL A 131 12.57 10.63 10.51
CA VAL A 131 13.34 11.77 11.03
C VAL A 131 14.42 11.37 12.06
N GLN A 132 14.32 10.18 12.67
CA GLN A 132 15.35 9.66 13.60
C GLN A 132 16.51 8.92 12.89
N GLN A 133 16.33 8.49 11.65
CA GLN A 133 17.45 8.21 10.76
C GLN A 133 17.89 9.58 10.21
N GLU A 134 19.09 9.99 10.51
CA GLU A 134 19.64 11.30 10.13
C GLU A 134 19.65 11.48 8.60
N LYS A 135 18.50 11.83 8.02
CA LYS A 135 18.44 12.19 6.61
C LYS A 135 19.19 13.51 6.41
N VAL A 136 20.10 13.52 5.46
CA VAL A 136 20.92 14.70 5.11
C VAL A 136 20.15 15.70 4.25
N GLY A 137 19.03 15.24 3.66
CA GLY A 137 18.21 16.04 2.76
C GLY A 137 17.11 15.22 2.13
N SER A 138 16.49 15.76 1.11
CA SER A 138 15.58 15.05 0.22
C SER A 138 15.76 15.53 -1.22
N MET A 139 15.46 14.66 -2.19
CA MET A 139 15.49 14.98 -3.60
C MET A 139 14.19 14.54 -4.25
N VAL A 140 13.69 15.35 -5.17
CA VAL A 140 12.51 15.00 -5.96
C VAL A 140 12.94 14.17 -7.16
N ALA A 141 12.59 12.88 -7.18
CA ALA A 141 12.74 11.99 -8.32
C ALA A 141 11.37 11.46 -8.73
N ASP A 142 11.07 11.51 -10.02
CA ASP A 142 9.76 11.11 -10.58
C ASP A 142 8.54 11.76 -9.90
N GLY A 143 8.70 13.00 -9.42
CA GLY A 143 7.66 13.73 -8.70
C GLY A 143 7.48 13.32 -7.24
N MET A 144 8.39 12.51 -6.70
CA MET A 144 8.41 12.06 -5.29
C MET A 144 9.58 12.71 -4.54
N ASP A 145 9.32 13.17 -3.32
CA ASP A 145 10.35 13.65 -2.41
C ASP A 145 10.93 12.47 -1.63
N LEU A 146 12.09 11.98 -2.07
CA LEU A 146 12.77 10.83 -1.47
C LEU A 146 13.86 11.29 -0.50
N PRO A 147 13.99 10.63 0.66
CA PRO A 147 15.02 10.97 1.63
C PRO A 147 16.42 10.63 1.11
N LEU A 148 17.41 11.45 1.46
CA LEU A 148 18.82 11.23 1.19
C LEU A 148 19.56 10.88 2.49
N PHE A 149 20.52 9.96 2.39
CA PHE A 149 21.31 9.44 3.52
C PHE A 149 22.80 9.64 3.26
N ASP A 150 23.56 9.77 4.36
CA ASP A 150 25.03 9.90 4.28
C ASP A 150 25.73 8.58 3.94
N THR A 151 25.08 7.44 4.17
CA THR A 151 25.65 6.12 3.93
C THR A 151 24.75 5.25 3.04
N GLU A 152 25.39 4.41 2.24
CA GLU A 152 24.72 3.41 1.40
C GLU A 152 23.90 2.41 2.25
N GLU A 153 24.42 2.04 3.44
CA GLU A 153 23.81 1.07 4.34
C GLU A 153 22.46 1.58 4.88
N GLU A 154 22.37 2.85 5.28
CA GLU A 154 21.13 3.49 5.73
C GLU A 154 20.10 3.57 4.59
N ALA A 155 20.52 3.97 3.41
CA ALA A 155 19.65 4.02 2.25
C ALA A 155 19.15 2.63 1.83
N LEU A 156 19.98 1.59 1.91
CA LEU A 156 19.60 0.19 1.65
C LEU A 156 18.60 -0.36 2.67
N GLU A 157 18.75 0.02 3.94
CA GLU A 157 17.81 -0.39 4.99
C GLU A 157 16.43 0.21 4.73
N VAL A 158 16.38 1.49 4.39
CA VAL A 158 15.13 2.17 4.02
C VAL A 158 14.57 1.62 2.71
N ALA A 159 15.39 1.32 1.70
CA ALA A 159 14.94 0.68 0.47
C ALA A 159 14.24 -0.67 0.74
N LYS A 160 14.81 -1.51 1.63
CA LYS A 160 14.17 -2.77 2.06
C LYS A 160 12.83 -2.53 2.76
N GLU A 161 12.75 -1.50 3.62
CA GLU A 161 11.52 -1.14 4.30
C GLU A 161 10.46 -0.61 3.30
N MET A 162 10.88 0.12 2.28
CA MET A 162 10.03 0.62 1.20
C MET A 162 9.62 -0.48 0.20
N GLY A 163 10.24 -1.66 0.29
CA GLY A 163 9.95 -2.79 -0.60
C GLY A 163 10.57 -2.66 -1.99
N CYS A 164 11.62 -1.85 -2.13
CA CYS A 164 12.43 -1.71 -3.34
C CYS A 164 13.85 -2.23 -3.11
N GLU A 165 14.61 -2.40 -4.20
CA GLU A 165 15.97 -2.90 -4.16
C GLU A 165 16.96 -1.82 -4.65
N GLY A 166 18.13 -1.77 -4.02
CA GLY A 166 19.23 -0.90 -4.42
C GLY A 166 19.13 0.54 -3.94
N VAL A 167 20.15 1.30 -4.30
CA VAL A 167 20.31 2.72 -3.98
C VAL A 167 20.90 3.47 -5.16
N HIS A 168 20.64 4.78 -5.23
CA HIS A 168 21.31 5.71 -6.14
C HIS A 168 22.30 6.61 -5.40
N GLU A 169 23.44 6.83 -5.99
CA GLU A 169 24.37 7.88 -5.56
C GLU A 169 23.99 9.23 -6.18
N HIS A 170 23.96 10.25 -5.35
CA HIS A 170 23.80 11.64 -5.73
C HIS A 170 24.90 12.50 -5.12
N SER A 171 25.15 13.67 -5.70
CA SER A 171 26.04 14.67 -5.12
C SER A 171 25.23 15.84 -4.59
N LEU A 172 25.31 16.11 -3.30
CA LEU A 172 24.70 17.25 -2.64
C LEU A 172 25.80 18.07 -1.96
N ASP A 173 25.97 19.33 -2.37
CA ASP A 173 26.97 20.25 -1.84
C ASP A 173 28.43 19.67 -1.82
N GLY A 174 28.76 18.83 -2.84
CA GLY A 174 30.08 18.21 -2.98
C GLY A 174 30.32 16.98 -2.11
N LYS A 175 29.28 16.48 -1.42
CA LYS A 175 29.28 15.19 -0.72
C LYS A 175 28.47 14.16 -1.52
N THR A 176 28.92 12.92 -1.48
CA THR A 176 28.12 11.79 -1.97
C THR A 176 27.03 11.48 -0.94
N VAL A 177 25.79 11.38 -1.41
CA VAL A 177 24.61 10.99 -0.62
C VAL A 177 23.86 9.88 -1.36
N TYR A 178 23.10 9.09 -0.65
CA TYR A 178 22.44 7.89 -1.15
C TYR A 178 20.93 8.01 -1.03
N MET A 179 20.24 7.69 -2.13
CA MET A 179 18.77 7.66 -2.19
C MET A 179 18.31 6.20 -2.26
N PRO A 180 17.32 5.76 -1.46
CA PRO A 180 16.77 4.42 -1.54
C PRO A 180 16.06 4.19 -2.86
N CYS A 181 16.00 2.94 -3.30
CA CYS A 181 15.39 2.45 -4.52
C CYS A 181 16.21 2.81 -5.79
N ALA A 182 16.86 1.80 -6.38
CA ALA A 182 17.45 1.95 -7.70
C ALA A 182 16.38 2.21 -8.78
N ALA A 183 16.68 3.05 -9.78
CA ALA A 183 15.80 3.38 -10.89
C ALA A 183 15.48 2.17 -11.75
#